data_fb2e19e9f8cbc0d0fde28f69245458b3
#
_entry.id   fb2e19e9f8cbc0d0fde28f69245458b3
#
_cell.length_a   1.000
_cell.length_b   1.000
_cell.length_c   1.000
_cell.angle_alpha   90.00
_cell.angle_beta   90.00
_cell.angle_gamma   90.00
#
_symmetry.space_group_name_H-M   'P 1'
#
loop_
_entity.id
_entity.type
_entity.pdbx_description
1 polymer ?
#
loop_
_entity_poly.entity_id
_entity_poly.type
_entity_poly.pdbx_seq_one_letter_code
_entity_poly.pdbx_strand_id
1 'polypeptide(L)'
;MIPIVRLATIEDADVLSRLNYEFNGGDKRPEAEIIGSLNTGNELVAVAELRDEVVGFACAQSSQSFCYAASHGEITEMYVQESARRKGAAAALLAFLEAQLRLRGVGTVKILTGRTNDPAIATYASCGYVKHDEAVLEKRL
;
A
#
# COMPACT_ATOMS: atom_id res chain seq x y z
N MET A 1 5.66 20.94 -3.13
CA MET A 1 4.31 20.62 -2.67
C MET A 1 4.32 19.32 -1.88
N ILE A 2 3.66 19.30 -0.74
CA ILE A 2 3.69 18.17 0.18
C ILE A 2 2.45 17.29 -0.05
N PRO A 3 2.63 15.96 -0.25
CA PRO A 3 1.50 15.06 -0.37
C PRO A 3 0.70 15.00 0.94
N ILE A 4 -0.62 14.92 0.82
CA ILE A 4 -1.51 14.70 1.96
C ILE A 4 -1.99 13.26 1.88
N VAL A 5 -1.80 12.50 2.97
CA VAL A 5 -2.19 11.09 3.01
C VAL A 5 -3.31 10.92 4.02
N ARG A 6 -4.31 10.16 3.64
CA ARG A 6 -5.46 9.82 4.48
C ARG A 6 -5.96 8.42 4.15
N LEU A 7 -6.83 7.88 5.00
CA LEU A 7 -7.52 6.64 4.65
C LEU A 7 -8.48 6.89 3.50
N ALA A 8 -8.62 5.91 2.63
CA ALA A 8 -9.58 5.95 1.54
C ALA A 8 -11.01 5.88 2.07
N THR A 9 -11.92 6.55 1.36
CA THR A 9 -13.36 6.44 1.61
C THR A 9 -14.05 5.90 0.36
N ILE A 10 -15.33 5.59 0.47
CA ILE A 10 -16.10 5.09 -0.69
C ILE A 10 -16.13 6.10 -1.83
N GLU A 11 -15.94 7.37 -1.55
CA GLU A 11 -15.88 8.43 -2.56
C GLU A 11 -14.63 8.33 -3.43
N ASP A 12 -13.63 7.58 -3.01
CA ASP A 12 -12.40 7.37 -3.77
C ASP A 12 -12.50 6.18 -4.73
N ALA A 13 -13.63 5.48 -4.77
CA ALA A 13 -13.75 4.21 -5.52
C ALA A 13 -13.42 4.36 -7.01
N ASP A 14 -13.84 5.47 -7.64
CA ASP A 14 -13.56 5.69 -9.06
C ASP A 14 -12.08 5.90 -9.34
N VAL A 15 -11.42 6.74 -8.56
CA VAL A 15 -9.98 6.99 -8.74
C VAL A 15 -9.17 5.75 -8.37
N LEU A 16 -9.58 5.00 -7.35
CA LEU A 16 -8.91 3.75 -6.99
C LEU A 16 -9.05 2.70 -8.10
N SER A 17 -10.22 2.63 -8.73
CA SER A 17 -10.43 1.75 -9.88
C SER A 17 -9.46 2.10 -11.01
N ARG A 18 -9.33 3.38 -11.34
CA ARG A 18 -8.42 3.85 -12.38
C ARG A 18 -6.95 3.58 -12.03
N LEU A 19 -6.53 3.94 -10.82
CA LEU A 19 -5.14 3.75 -10.40
C LEU A 19 -4.76 2.28 -10.33
N ASN A 20 -5.66 1.43 -9.84
CA ASN A 20 -5.41 0.00 -9.81
C ASN A 20 -5.28 -0.58 -11.22
N TYR A 21 -6.09 -0.12 -12.15
CA TYR A 21 -6.00 -0.55 -13.55
C TYR A 21 -4.65 -0.13 -14.16
N GLU A 22 -4.20 1.09 -13.88
CA GLU A 22 -2.87 1.54 -14.33
C GLU A 22 -1.76 0.68 -13.76
N PHE A 23 -1.89 0.27 -12.50
CA PHE A 23 -0.88 -0.49 -11.78
C PHE A 23 -0.84 -1.96 -12.21
N ASN A 24 -1.97 -2.62 -12.18
CA ASN A 24 -2.06 -4.08 -12.33
C ASN A 24 -2.56 -4.53 -13.70
N GLY A 25 -3.20 -3.66 -14.46
CA GLY A 25 -3.79 -4.02 -15.75
C GLY A 25 -4.95 -4.99 -15.60
N GLY A 26 -5.20 -5.79 -16.64
CA GLY A 26 -6.29 -6.75 -16.65
C GLY A 26 -7.66 -6.09 -16.78
N ASP A 27 -8.66 -6.71 -16.20
CA ASP A 27 -10.01 -6.15 -16.18
C ASP A 27 -10.10 -5.07 -15.11
N LYS A 28 -10.65 -3.92 -15.51
CA LYS A 28 -10.84 -2.81 -14.58
C LYS A 28 -11.87 -3.19 -13.52
N ARG A 29 -11.49 -3.08 -12.24
CA ARG A 29 -12.39 -3.43 -11.14
C ARG A 29 -13.56 -2.44 -11.07
N PRO A 30 -14.80 -2.93 -10.98
CA PRO A 30 -15.96 -2.04 -10.85
C PRO A 30 -15.95 -1.27 -9.53
N GLU A 31 -16.42 -0.03 -9.58
CA GLU A 31 -16.49 0.82 -8.38
C GLU A 31 -17.29 0.16 -7.26
N ALA A 32 -18.38 -0.51 -7.58
CA ALA A 32 -19.23 -1.17 -6.59
C ALA A 32 -18.46 -2.24 -5.80
N GLU A 33 -17.57 -2.98 -6.45
CA GLU A 33 -16.76 -3.98 -5.77
C GLU A 33 -15.71 -3.34 -4.86
N ILE A 34 -15.14 -2.21 -5.29
CA ILE A 34 -14.20 -1.47 -4.46
C ILE A 34 -14.89 -0.91 -3.23
N ILE A 35 -16.08 -0.34 -3.40
CA ILE A 35 -16.88 0.17 -2.28
C ILE A 35 -17.16 -0.95 -1.28
N GLY A 36 -17.58 -2.12 -1.78
CA GLY A 36 -17.83 -3.28 -0.92
C GLY A 36 -16.59 -3.69 -0.14
N SER A 37 -15.44 -3.72 -0.81
CA SER A 37 -14.17 -4.06 -0.17
C SER A 37 -13.76 -3.06 0.90
N LEU A 38 -13.91 -1.76 0.63
CA LEU A 38 -13.58 -0.72 1.59
C LEU A 38 -14.49 -0.78 2.84
N ASN A 39 -15.74 -1.17 2.67
CA ASN A 39 -16.71 -1.23 3.77
C ASN A 39 -16.55 -2.46 4.65
N THR A 40 -16.08 -3.58 4.11
CA THR A 40 -16.10 -4.88 4.80
C THR A 40 -14.72 -5.47 5.04
N GLY A 41 -13.69 -4.94 4.39
CA GLY A 41 -12.35 -5.50 4.47
C GLY A 41 -11.60 -5.11 5.73
N ASN A 42 -10.64 -5.95 6.12
CA ASN A 42 -9.71 -5.64 7.19
C ASN A 42 -8.47 -4.92 6.67
N GLU A 43 -8.45 -4.65 5.39
CA GLU A 43 -7.35 -3.98 4.72
C GLU A 43 -7.35 -2.49 5.04
N LEU A 44 -6.18 -1.96 5.33
CA LEU A 44 -5.97 -0.52 5.37
C LEU A 44 -5.67 -0.05 3.96
N VAL A 45 -6.44 0.91 3.48
CA VAL A 45 -6.21 1.53 2.18
C VAL A 45 -5.97 3.01 2.41
N ALA A 46 -4.80 3.48 2.03
CA ALA A 46 -4.43 4.89 2.12
C ALA A 46 -4.33 5.49 0.73
N VAL A 47 -4.70 6.74 0.60
CA VAL A 47 -4.55 7.51 -0.64
C VAL A 47 -3.68 8.73 -0.39
N ALA A 48 -2.91 9.10 -1.41
CA ALA A 48 -2.07 10.29 -1.38
C ALA A 48 -2.64 11.33 -2.35
N GLU A 49 -2.79 12.56 -1.88
CA GLU A 49 -3.30 13.67 -2.68
C GLU A 49 -2.19 14.68 -2.94
N LEU A 50 -2.16 15.18 -4.16
CA LEU A 50 -1.38 16.35 -4.54
C LEU A 50 -2.34 17.31 -5.26
N ARG A 51 -2.37 18.59 -4.84
CA ARG A 51 -3.26 19.58 -5.43
C ARG A 51 -4.72 19.11 -5.47
N ASP A 52 -5.18 18.53 -4.37
CA ASP A 52 -6.55 18.04 -4.20
C ASP A 52 -6.93 16.87 -5.13
N GLU A 53 -5.96 16.23 -5.77
CA GLU A 53 -6.17 15.06 -6.60
C GLU A 53 -5.47 13.83 -5.99
N VAL A 54 -6.17 12.70 -5.95
CA VAL A 54 -5.58 11.44 -5.53
C VAL A 54 -4.66 10.95 -6.64
N VAL A 55 -3.38 10.81 -6.31
CA VAL A 55 -2.34 10.45 -7.27
C VAL A 55 -1.67 9.11 -6.96
N GLY A 56 -2.03 8.49 -5.85
CA GLY A 56 -1.45 7.21 -5.47
C GLY A 56 -2.23 6.57 -4.34
N PHE A 57 -1.97 5.29 -4.14
CA PHE A 57 -2.56 4.53 -3.04
C PHE A 57 -1.57 3.49 -2.53
N ALA A 58 -1.84 3.03 -1.32
CA ALA A 58 -1.11 1.90 -0.74
C ALA A 58 -2.06 1.11 0.16
N CYS A 59 -1.83 -0.18 0.25
CA CYS A 59 -2.63 -1.07 1.05
C CYS A 59 -1.76 -1.79 2.06
N ALA A 60 -2.32 -2.06 3.23
CA ALA A 60 -1.63 -2.80 4.28
C ALA A 60 -2.60 -3.75 4.98
N GLN A 61 -2.06 -4.85 5.47
CA GLN A 61 -2.80 -5.81 6.26
C GLN A 61 -1.97 -6.18 7.48
N SER A 62 -2.64 -6.59 8.55
CA SER A 62 -1.99 -7.12 9.73
C SER A 62 -2.52 -8.51 10.02
N SER A 63 -1.65 -9.36 10.57
CA SER A 63 -2.02 -10.70 10.96
C SER A 63 -1.40 -11.02 12.31
N GLN A 64 -2.10 -11.85 13.10
CA GLN A 64 -1.60 -12.30 14.38
C GLN A 64 -1.51 -13.81 14.38
N SER A 65 -0.35 -14.32 14.78
CA SER A 65 -0.11 -15.74 15.00
C SER A 65 0.03 -15.99 16.49
N PHE A 66 -0.45 -17.14 16.95
CA PHE A 66 -0.19 -17.54 18.34
C PHE A 66 1.30 -17.71 18.63
N CYS A 67 2.11 -17.82 17.59
CA CYS A 67 3.55 -18.01 17.73
C CYS A 67 4.29 -16.76 18.23
N TYR A 68 3.67 -15.60 18.14
CA TYR A 68 4.34 -14.34 18.46
C TYR A 68 3.47 -13.43 19.30
N ALA A 69 4.11 -12.64 20.17
CA ALA A 69 3.39 -11.70 21.00
C ALA A 69 2.84 -10.52 20.21
N ALA A 70 3.59 -10.02 19.23
CA ALA A 70 3.17 -8.89 18.40
C ALA A 70 2.59 -9.36 17.08
N SER A 71 1.66 -8.58 16.53
CA SER A 71 1.15 -8.81 15.18
C SER A 71 2.20 -8.42 14.14
N HIS A 72 2.08 -9.01 12.96
CA HIS A 72 2.91 -8.69 11.79
C HIS A 72 2.08 -7.90 10.80
N GLY A 73 2.71 -6.93 10.15
CA GLY A 73 2.10 -6.15 9.10
C GLY A 73 2.75 -6.38 7.76
N GLU A 74 2.00 -6.09 6.72
CA GLU A 74 2.52 -6.15 5.36
C GLU A 74 1.96 -4.98 4.56
N ILE A 75 2.82 -4.28 3.84
CA ILE A 75 2.40 -3.35 2.79
C ILE A 75 2.22 -4.21 1.54
N THR A 76 0.98 -4.38 1.13
CA THR A 76 0.62 -5.35 0.09
C THR A 76 0.58 -4.74 -1.29
N GLU A 77 0.26 -3.44 -1.39
CA GLU A 77 0.17 -2.71 -2.66
C GLU A 77 0.72 -1.31 -2.46
N MET A 78 1.37 -0.79 -3.49
CA MET A 78 1.89 0.57 -3.50
C MET A 78 1.96 1.05 -4.94
N TYR A 79 1.25 2.11 -5.26
CA TYR A 79 1.28 2.69 -6.59
C TYR A 79 1.14 4.20 -6.53
N VAL A 80 2.00 4.90 -7.25
CA VAL A 80 1.92 6.34 -7.46
C VAL A 80 1.95 6.56 -8.96
N GLN A 81 0.98 7.31 -9.48
CA GLN A 81 0.93 7.58 -10.92
C GLN A 81 2.21 8.27 -11.38
N GLU A 82 2.62 7.99 -12.61
CA GLU A 82 3.93 8.39 -13.11
C GLU A 82 4.19 9.89 -12.99
N SER A 83 3.21 10.71 -13.33
CA SER A 83 3.33 12.17 -13.30
C SER A 83 3.53 12.74 -11.88
N ALA A 84 3.21 11.96 -10.86
CA ALA A 84 3.29 12.39 -9.46
C ALA A 84 4.46 11.76 -8.69
N ARG A 85 5.32 11.01 -9.36
CA ARG A 85 6.47 10.37 -8.73
C ARG A 85 7.56 11.38 -8.38
N ARG A 86 8.45 10.99 -7.48
CA ARG A 86 9.57 11.81 -6.99
C ARG A 86 9.12 13.07 -6.24
N LYS A 87 7.93 13.03 -5.65
CA LYS A 87 7.38 14.14 -4.85
C LYS A 87 7.09 13.73 -3.42
N GLY A 88 7.60 12.56 -3.00
CA GLY A 88 7.48 12.10 -1.63
C GLY A 88 6.19 11.34 -1.32
N ALA A 89 5.35 11.05 -2.31
CA ALA A 89 4.07 10.37 -2.07
C ALA A 89 4.26 8.96 -1.51
N ALA A 90 5.20 8.18 -2.05
CA ALA A 90 5.44 6.82 -1.57
C ALA A 90 5.91 6.81 -0.11
N ALA A 91 6.88 7.67 0.23
CA ALA A 91 7.36 7.77 1.60
C ALA A 91 6.26 8.21 2.56
N ALA A 92 5.41 9.15 2.13
CA ALA A 92 4.29 9.62 2.95
C ALA A 92 3.24 8.52 3.16
N LEU A 93 2.95 7.72 2.12
CA LEU A 93 2.04 6.58 2.25
C LEU A 93 2.58 5.54 3.22
N LEU A 94 3.88 5.22 3.13
CA LEU A 94 4.50 4.26 4.05
C LEU A 94 4.43 4.76 5.49
N ALA A 95 4.82 6.00 5.74
CA ALA A 95 4.81 6.57 7.09
C ALA A 95 3.40 6.55 7.69
N PHE A 96 2.40 6.89 6.89
CA PHE A 96 1.00 6.88 7.33
C PHE A 96 0.55 5.48 7.70
N LEU A 97 0.79 4.49 6.83
CA LEU A 97 0.39 3.11 7.09
C LEU A 97 1.14 2.52 8.28
N GLU A 98 2.42 2.82 8.43
CA GLU A 98 3.19 2.38 9.59
C GLU A 98 2.59 2.90 10.89
N ALA A 99 2.18 4.17 10.92
CA ALA A 99 1.52 4.74 12.09
C ALA A 99 0.20 4.03 12.40
N GLN A 100 -0.60 3.74 11.37
CA GLN A 100 -1.85 3.00 11.53
C GLN A 100 -1.60 1.57 12.04
N LEU A 101 -0.59 0.90 11.51
CA LEU A 101 -0.24 -0.45 11.92
C LEU A 101 0.26 -0.48 13.38
N ARG A 102 1.04 0.52 13.80
CA ARG A 102 1.47 0.62 15.20
C ARG A 102 0.28 0.72 16.14
N LEU A 103 -0.74 1.47 15.78
CA LEU A 103 -1.96 1.58 16.57
C LEU A 103 -2.69 0.24 16.71
N ARG A 104 -2.44 -0.70 15.81
CA ARG A 104 -3.01 -2.05 15.84
C ARG A 104 -2.10 -3.08 16.51
N GLY A 105 -1.02 -2.65 17.13
CA GLY A 105 -0.09 -3.53 17.82
C GLY A 105 0.91 -4.26 16.92
N VAL A 106 1.10 -3.78 15.70
CA VAL A 106 2.06 -4.36 14.77
C VAL A 106 3.48 -3.97 15.17
N GLY A 107 4.37 -4.97 15.27
CA GLY A 107 5.76 -4.75 15.65
C GLY A 107 6.74 -4.78 14.49
N THR A 108 6.37 -5.39 13.37
CA THR A 108 7.24 -5.52 12.20
C THR A 108 6.39 -5.44 10.94
N VAL A 109 6.91 -4.72 9.95
CA VAL A 109 6.23 -4.54 8.65
C VAL A 109 7.14 -5.04 7.55
N LYS A 110 6.60 -5.82 6.62
CA LYS A 110 7.34 -6.26 5.43
C LYS A 110 6.69 -5.73 4.16
N ILE A 111 7.51 -5.64 3.11
CA ILE A 111 7.07 -5.29 1.75
C ILE A 111 7.69 -6.31 0.80
N LEU A 112 6.88 -6.84 -0.11
CA LEU A 112 7.37 -7.68 -1.19
C LEU A 112 7.43 -6.85 -2.46
N THR A 113 8.57 -6.94 -3.16
CA THR A 113 8.75 -6.30 -4.45
C THR A 113 9.63 -7.18 -5.33
N GLY A 114 9.58 -6.94 -6.63
CA GLY A 114 10.42 -7.70 -7.55
C GLY A 114 11.91 -7.52 -7.23
N ARG A 115 12.66 -8.60 -7.30
CA ARG A 115 14.10 -8.60 -6.95
C ARG A 115 14.88 -7.57 -7.75
N THR A 116 14.48 -7.29 -8.98
CA THR A 116 15.17 -6.37 -9.89
C THR A 116 14.50 -5.00 -9.97
N ASN A 117 13.51 -4.75 -9.14
CA ASN A 117 12.83 -3.44 -9.11
C ASN A 117 13.65 -2.46 -8.26
N ASP A 118 14.79 -2.04 -8.81
CA ASP A 118 15.75 -1.19 -8.10
C ASP A 118 15.16 0.14 -7.62
N PRO A 119 14.32 0.86 -8.41
CA PRO A 119 13.72 2.10 -7.91
C PRO A 119 12.86 1.89 -6.67
N ALA A 120 12.04 0.84 -6.64
CA ALA A 120 11.20 0.54 -5.48
C ALA A 120 12.06 0.15 -4.28
N ILE A 121 13.05 -0.72 -4.48
CA ILE A 121 13.96 -1.14 -3.41
C ILE A 121 14.68 0.06 -2.81
N ALA A 122 15.16 0.98 -3.66
CA ALA A 122 15.83 2.20 -3.18
C ALA A 122 14.89 3.07 -2.35
N THR A 123 13.64 3.22 -2.79
CA THR A 123 12.62 3.99 -2.05
C THR A 123 12.38 3.38 -0.69
N TYR A 124 12.16 2.07 -0.62
CA TYR A 124 11.88 1.38 0.66
C TYR A 124 13.10 1.42 1.57
N ALA A 125 14.30 1.23 1.03
CA ALA A 125 15.53 1.33 1.82
C ALA A 125 15.69 2.72 2.44
N SER A 126 15.36 3.77 1.70
CA SER A 126 15.43 5.14 2.22
C SER A 126 14.43 5.39 3.34
N CYS A 127 13.37 4.57 3.42
CA CYS A 127 12.37 4.63 4.48
C CYS A 127 12.67 3.67 5.63
N GLY A 128 13.84 3.05 5.65
CA GLY A 128 14.27 2.20 6.76
C GLY A 128 14.03 0.70 6.58
N TYR A 129 13.55 0.27 5.42
CA TYR A 129 13.34 -1.14 5.14
C TYR A 129 14.67 -1.79 4.78
N VAL A 130 14.88 -3.00 5.28
CA VAL A 130 16.12 -3.76 5.08
C VAL A 130 15.82 -4.99 4.25
N LYS A 131 16.62 -5.23 3.22
CA LYS A 131 16.45 -6.39 2.36
C LYS A 131 16.81 -7.67 3.11
N HIS A 132 15.92 -8.66 3.03
CA HIS A 132 16.13 -9.98 3.62
C HIS A 132 16.36 -11.01 2.53
N ASP A 133 17.07 -12.09 2.89
CA ASP A 133 17.36 -13.19 1.97
C ASP A 133 16.31 -14.30 2.16
N GLU A 134 15.11 -14.03 1.69
CA GLU A 134 14.01 -14.98 1.76
C GLU A 134 13.47 -15.22 0.36
N ALA A 135 12.93 -16.40 0.12
CA ALA A 135 12.32 -16.78 -1.14
C ALA A 135 10.80 -16.73 -1.02
N VAL A 136 10.14 -16.24 -2.06
CA VAL A 136 8.68 -16.31 -2.18
C VAL A 136 8.35 -17.53 -3.04
N LEU A 137 7.47 -18.40 -2.52
CA LEU A 137 6.97 -19.55 -3.25
C LEU A 137 5.48 -19.34 -3.44
N GLU A 138 5.01 -19.55 -4.68
CA GLU A 138 3.62 -19.28 -5.03
C GLU A 138 3.03 -20.47 -5.78
N LYS A 139 1.76 -20.73 -5.54
CA LYS A 139 1.04 -21.78 -6.26
C LYS A 139 -0.38 -21.29 -6.53
N ARG A 140 -0.81 -21.41 -7.76
CA ARG A 140 -2.21 -21.16 -8.11
C ARG A 140 -3.04 -22.39 -7.73
N LEU A 141 -4.12 -22.16 -7.00
CA LEU A 141 -5.04 -23.21 -6.57
C LEU A 141 -6.20 -23.39 -7.54
#